data_a335a95c5d4821e58935db14a692c514
#
_entry.id   a335a95c5d4821e58935db14a692c514
#
_cell.length_a   1.000
_cell.length_b   1.000
_cell.length_c   1.000
_cell.angle_alpha   90.00
_cell.angle_beta   90.00
_cell.angle_gamma   90.00
#
_symmetry.space_group_name_H-M   'P 1'
#
loop_
_entity.id
_entity.type
_entity.pdbx_description
1 polymer ?
#
loop_
_entity_poly.entity_id
_entity_poly.type
_entity_poly.pdbx_seq_one_letter_code
_entity_poly.pdbx_strand_id
1 'polypeptide(L)'
;MSSFVADKIVMDGLTYDDVLLIPAYSEVLPKTVELKTKFSRNICLNVPFVTAAMDTVTESAMAIAIAREGGIGVIHKNMSIEDQARQVAIVKRAENGMIYDPVTIRRGKTVKDALEMMAEYHLSLIHI
;
A
#
# COMPACT_ATOMS: atom_id res chain seq x y z
N MET A 1 46.48 10.66 -11.15
CA MET A 1 45.18 10.99 -10.57
C MET A 1 44.65 9.78 -9.85
N SER A 2 44.38 9.95 -8.67
CA SER A 2 44.68 9.14 -7.51
C SER A 2 43.76 7.95 -7.32
N SER A 3 44.34 6.85 -6.82
CA SER A 3 43.68 5.62 -6.32
C SER A 3 42.48 5.88 -5.40
N PHE A 4 42.43 7.04 -4.77
CA PHE A 4 41.38 7.44 -3.83
C PHE A 4 39.95 7.53 -4.43
N VAL A 5 39.79 7.81 -5.71
CA VAL A 5 38.48 7.85 -6.37
C VAL A 5 38.07 6.45 -6.82
N ALA A 6 39.03 5.66 -7.32
CA ALA A 6 38.77 4.29 -7.75
C ALA A 6 38.27 3.39 -6.61
N ASP A 7 38.80 3.60 -5.40
CA ASP A 7 38.42 2.80 -4.21
C ASP A 7 36.95 3.11 -3.71
N LYS A 8 36.38 4.21 -4.19
CA LYS A 8 34.98 4.59 -3.82
C LYS A 8 33.93 4.11 -4.82
N ILE A 9 34.36 3.75 -6.03
CA ILE A 9 33.47 3.22 -7.06
C ILE A 9 33.46 1.69 -6.93
N VAL A 10 32.40 1.16 -6.34
CA VAL A 10 32.30 -0.27 -6.03
C VAL A 10 31.67 -1.04 -7.20
N MET A 11 30.76 -0.39 -7.92
CA MET A 11 30.06 -0.97 -9.09
C MET A 11 29.37 0.14 -9.90
N ASP A 12 29.02 -0.19 -11.13
CA ASP A 12 28.11 0.64 -11.93
C ASP A 12 26.67 0.42 -11.49
N GLY A 13 25.93 1.50 -11.22
CA GLY A 13 24.48 1.48 -10.95
C GLY A 13 23.74 2.02 -12.16
N LEU A 14 22.80 1.23 -12.68
CA LEU A 14 21.96 1.63 -13.80
C LEU A 14 20.55 1.99 -13.31
N THR A 15 19.98 3.04 -13.90
CA THR A 15 18.58 3.42 -13.73
C THR A 15 17.78 3.09 -14.99
N TYR A 16 16.46 3.15 -14.92
CA TYR A 16 15.62 2.94 -16.12
C TYR A 16 15.82 4.03 -17.18
N ASP A 17 16.34 5.20 -16.80
CA ASP A 17 16.69 6.26 -17.74
C ASP A 17 17.96 5.95 -18.54
N ASP A 18 18.80 5.04 -18.04
CA ASP A 18 20.08 4.66 -18.66
C ASP A 18 19.94 3.45 -19.60
N VAL A 19 18.82 2.73 -19.54
CA VAL A 19 18.66 1.45 -20.24
C VAL A 19 17.36 1.33 -21.02
N LEU A 20 17.39 0.56 -22.10
CA LEU A 20 16.21 0.13 -22.84
C LEU A 20 16.11 -1.39 -22.82
N LEU A 21 14.91 -1.91 -22.62
CA LEU A 21 14.67 -3.33 -22.77
C LEU A 21 14.65 -3.70 -24.26
N ILE A 22 15.50 -4.64 -24.64
CA ILE A 22 15.52 -5.18 -26.01
C ILE A 22 14.33 -6.12 -26.16
N PRO A 23 13.46 -5.94 -27.18
CA PRO A 23 12.37 -6.87 -27.45
C PRO A 23 12.91 -8.28 -27.69
N ALA A 24 12.26 -9.25 -27.06
CA ALA A 24 12.58 -10.66 -27.21
C ALA A 24 11.38 -11.43 -27.75
N TYR A 25 11.65 -12.60 -28.36
CA TYR A 25 10.59 -13.50 -28.79
C TYR A 25 9.76 -13.97 -27.59
N SER A 26 8.43 -13.94 -27.72
CA SER A 26 7.49 -14.41 -26.71
C SER A 26 6.34 -15.16 -27.36
N GLU A 27 5.95 -16.27 -26.76
CA GLU A 27 4.74 -17.04 -27.13
C GLU A 27 3.57 -16.73 -26.18
N VAL A 28 3.78 -15.83 -25.20
CA VAL A 28 2.76 -15.45 -24.21
C VAL A 28 1.93 -14.31 -24.76
N LEU A 29 0.63 -14.52 -24.86
CA LEU A 29 -0.32 -13.48 -25.24
C LEU A 29 -0.69 -12.61 -24.04
N PRO A 30 -0.93 -11.30 -24.21
CA PRO A 30 -1.34 -10.41 -23.12
C PRO A 30 -2.55 -10.90 -22.32
N LYS A 31 -3.47 -11.63 -22.96
CA LYS A 31 -4.67 -12.19 -22.31
C LYS A 31 -4.41 -13.41 -21.44
N THR A 32 -3.27 -14.07 -21.60
CA THR A 32 -2.91 -15.33 -20.92
C THR A 32 -1.72 -15.17 -20.00
N VAL A 33 -1.24 -13.93 -19.82
CA VAL A 33 -0.10 -13.67 -18.93
C VAL A 33 -0.50 -13.92 -17.48
N GLU A 34 0.33 -14.63 -16.73
CA GLU A 34 0.20 -14.79 -15.28
C GLU A 34 0.93 -13.64 -14.58
N LEU A 35 0.18 -12.82 -13.87
CA LEU A 35 0.71 -11.64 -13.17
C LEU A 35 1.09 -11.90 -11.71
N LYS A 36 0.72 -13.05 -11.15
CA LYS A 36 1.03 -13.38 -9.76
C LYS A 36 2.52 -13.36 -9.53
N THR A 37 2.92 -12.68 -8.47
CA THR A 37 4.33 -12.53 -8.11
C THR A 37 4.53 -12.63 -6.61
N LYS A 38 5.73 -13.04 -6.21
CA LYS A 38 6.12 -13.15 -4.81
C LYS A 38 6.77 -11.85 -4.37
N PHE A 39 6.12 -11.13 -3.45
CA PHE A 39 6.65 -9.90 -2.89
C PHE A 39 7.61 -10.15 -1.72
N SER A 40 7.27 -11.10 -0.85
CA SER A 40 8.11 -11.51 0.28
C SER A 40 7.93 -13.00 0.56
N ARG A 41 8.61 -13.51 1.60
CA ARG A 41 8.53 -14.94 1.97
C ARG A 41 7.10 -15.46 2.05
N ASN A 42 6.19 -14.69 2.63
CA ASN A 42 4.81 -15.11 2.92
C ASN A 42 3.74 -14.26 2.21
N ILE A 43 4.14 -13.33 1.32
CA ILE A 43 3.23 -12.44 0.63
C ILE A 43 3.36 -12.65 -0.87
N CYS A 44 2.24 -13.04 -1.51
CA CYS A 44 2.08 -13.09 -2.95
C CYS A 44 1.10 -12.01 -3.39
N LEU A 45 1.37 -11.36 -4.49
CA LEU A 45 0.51 -10.35 -5.11
C LEU A 45 -0.16 -10.94 -6.34
N ASN A 46 -1.39 -10.54 -6.61
CA ASN A 46 -2.10 -10.91 -7.84
C ASN A 46 -1.63 -10.05 -9.02
N VAL A 47 -1.21 -8.82 -8.74
CA VAL A 47 -0.64 -7.88 -9.72
C VAL A 47 0.66 -7.33 -9.13
N PRO A 48 1.78 -7.26 -9.89
CA PRO A 48 3.09 -6.90 -9.37
C PRO A 48 3.27 -5.39 -9.17
N PHE A 49 2.31 -4.75 -8.50
CA PHE A 49 2.38 -3.33 -8.16
C PHE A 49 2.49 -3.13 -6.65
N VAL A 50 3.44 -2.29 -6.26
CA VAL A 50 3.68 -1.89 -4.88
C VAL A 50 3.80 -0.37 -4.83
N THR A 51 3.04 0.29 -3.96
CA THR A 51 3.20 1.73 -3.76
C THR A 51 4.29 2.02 -2.74
N ALA A 52 5.11 3.05 -3.03
CA ALA A 52 6.27 3.40 -2.22
C ALA A 52 5.87 3.88 -0.83
N ALA A 53 6.71 3.54 0.18
CA ALA A 53 6.57 3.99 1.56
C ALA A 53 7.03 5.45 1.73
N MET A 54 6.41 6.36 1.01
CA MET A 54 6.68 7.80 1.02
C MET A 54 5.48 8.54 1.58
N ASP A 55 5.74 9.58 2.40
CA ASP A 55 4.71 10.53 2.78
C ASP A 55 4.12 11.19 1.52
N THR A 56 2.90 11.67 1.58
CA THR A 56 2.16 12.18 0.42
C THR A 56 1.89 11.17 -0.72
N VAL A 57 2.42 9.94 -0.66
CA VAL A 57 2.18 8.87 -1.64
C VAL A 57 1.31 7.77 -1.06
N THR A 58 1.76 7.09 0.00
CA THR A 58 1.06 5.91 0.52
C THR A 58 0.61 6.08 1.95
N GLU A 59 -0.65 6.45 2.10
CA GLU A 59 -1.46 6.37 3.30
C GLU A 59 -2.61 5.38 3.10
N SER A 60 -3.55 5.30 4.04
CA SER A 60 -4.66 4.32 4.00
C SER A 60 -5.46 4.35 2.69
N ALA A 61 -5.75 5.52 2.15
CA ALA A 61 -6.53 5.67 0.91
C ALA A 61 -5.83 5.01 -0.28
N MET A 62 -4.54 5.30 -0.50
CA MET A 62 -3.75 4.70 -1.57
C MET A 62 -3.54 3.20 -1.32
N ALA A 63 -3.28 2.79 -0.07
CA ALA A 63 -3.10 1.38 0.27
C ALA A 63 -4.36 0.55 0.00
N ILE A 64 -5.55 1.10 0.27
CA ILE A 64 -6.84 0.46 -0.07
C ILE A 64 -7.02 0.38 -1.58
N ALA A 65 -6.76 1.47 -2.30
CA ALA A 65 -6.94 1.52 -3.75
C ALA A 65 -6.07 0.46 -4.45
N ILE A 66 -4.77 0.41 -4.14
CA ILE A 66 -3.87 -0.56 -4.77
C ILE A 66 -4.16 -2.01 -4.36
N ALA A 67 -4.63 -2.24 -3.12
CA ALA A 67 -5.02 -3.57 -2.67
C ALA A 67 -6.22 -4.12 -3.44
N ARG A 68 -7.20 -3.28 -3.79
CA ARG A 68 -8.37 -3.63 -4.63
C ARG A 68 -7.97 -4.08 -6.02
N GLU A 69 -6.90 -3.52 -6.56
CA GLU A 69 -6.34 -3.91 -7.86
C GLU A 69 -5.43 -5.15 -7.78
N GLY A 70 -5.21 -5.71 -6.59
CA GLY A 70 -4.40 -6.92 -6.39
C GLY A 70 -2.91 -6.68 -6.09
N GLY A 71 -2.52 -5.42 -5.91
CA GLY A 71 -1.19 -5.02 -5.45
C GLY A 71 -1.11 -4.87 -3.92
N ILE A 72 -0.11 -4.13 -3.43
CA ILE A 72 0.06 -3.83 -2.01
C ILE A 72 0.56 -2.39 -1.79
N GLY A 73 0.04 -1.72 -0.77
CA GLY A 73 0.55 -0.44 -0.30
C GLY A 73 1.47 -0.61 0.91
N VAL A 74 2.61 0.11 0.90
CA VAL A 74 3.51 0.18 2.05
C VAL A 74 3.35 1.56 2.70
N ILE A 75 2.73 1.60 3.87
CA ILE A 75 2.48 2.85 4.61
C ILE A 75 3.80 3.41 5.12
N HIS A 76 4.02 4.71 4.90
CA HIS A 76 5.25 5.40 5.30
C HIS A 76 5.36 5.53 6.83
N LYS A 77 6.59 5.83 7.29
CA LYS A 77 6.92 5.97 8.72
C LYS A 77 6.98 7.43 9.20
N ASN A 78 6.77 8.41 8.33
CA ASN A 78 6.85 9.83 8.69
C ASN A 78 5.58 10.31 9.40
N MET A 79 5.25 9.66 10.52
CA MET A 79 4.12 9.95 11.40
C MET A 79 4.36 9.32 12.77
N SER A 80 3.50 9.58 13.75
CA SER A 80 3.59 8.90 15.04
C SER A 80 3.30 7.40 14.92
N ILE A 81 3.73 6.61 15.92
CA ILE A 81 3.44 5.17 15.98
C ILE A 81 1.94 4.93 16.00
N GLU A 82 1.22 5.74 16.76
CA GLU A 82 -0.24 5.68 16.91
C GLU A 82 -0.96 5.99 15.59
N ASP A 83 -0.48 7.00 14.86
CA ASP A 83 -1.04 7.37 13.55
C ASP A 83 -0.78 6.28 12.51
N GLN A 84 0.43 5.71 12.48
CA GLN A 84 0.72 4.61 11.55
C GLN A 84 -0.14 3.38 11.86
N ALA A 85 -0.30 3.02 13.13
CA ALA A 85 -1.18 1.93 13.54
C ALA A 85 -2.63 2.19 13.14
N ARG A 86 -3.11 3.44 13.26
CA ARG A 86 -4.44 3.85 12.83
C ARG A 86 -4.61 3.72 11.31
N GLN A 87 -3.64 4.16 10.52
CA GLN A 87 -3.65 3.99 9.06
C GLN A 87 -3.75 2.51 8.66
N VAL A 88 -2.95 1.65 9.29
CA VAL A 88 -3.01 0.19 9.05
C VAL A 88 -4.38 -0.38 9.45
N ALA A 89 -4.94 0.05 10.58
CA ALA A 89 -6.26 -0.41 11.03
C ALA A 89 -7.36 -0.03 10.04
N ILE A 90 -7.32 1.18 9.46
CA ILE A 90 -8.27 1.62 8.41
C ILE A 90 -8.17 0.69 7.20
N VAL A 91 -6.97 0.41 6.70
CA VAL A 91 -6.76 -0.49 5.56
C VAL A 91 -7.29 -1.90 5.86
N LYS A 92 -6.99 -2.45 7.04
CA LYS A 92 -7.44 -3.79 7.43
C LYS A 92 -8.96 -3.91 7.60
N ARG A 93 -9.63 -2.81 7.93
CA ARG A 93 -11.10 -2.78 8.03
C ARG A 93 -11.79 -2.64 6.68
N ALA A 94 -11.16 -2.00 5.71
CA ALA A 94 -11.79 -1.65 4.43
C ALA A 94 -12.27 -2.85 3.61
N GLU A 95 -11.63 -4.03 3.76
CA GLU A 95 -11.88 -5.23 2.95
C GLU A 95 -12.28 -6.47 3.77
N ASN A 96 -12.46 -6.32 5.07
CA ASN A 96 -12.91 -7.44 5.90
C ASN A 96 -14.43 -7.56 5.82
N GLY A 97 -14.91 -8.63 5.20
CA GLY A 97 -16.33 -8.99 5.21
C GLY A 97 -16.86 -9.34 6.61
N MET A 98 -15.96 -9.53 7.59
CA MET A 98 -16.28 -9.71 9.00
C MET A 98 -15.51 -8.68 9.82
N ILE A 99 -16.22 -7.79 10.47
CA ILE A 99 -15.64 -6.76 11.35
C ILE A 99 -15.52 -7.35 12.76
N TYR A 100 -14.32 -7.70 13.20
CA TYR A 100 -14.06 -8.25 14.54
C TYR A 100 -14.19 -7.21 15.66
N ASP A 101 -13.98 -5.93 15.35
CA ASP A 101 -14.10 -4.81 16.28
C ASP A 101 -14.88 -3.67 15.61
N PRO A 102 -16.23 -3.74 15.62
CA PRO A 102 -17.06 -2.73 14.97
C PRO A 102 -16.98 -1.42 15.73
N VAL A 103 -16.91 -0.31 15.00
CA VAL A 103 -17.10 1.01 15.58
C VAL A 103 -18.57 1.14 15.98
N THR A 104 -18.80 1.32 17.28
CA THR A 104 -20.15 1.40 17.84
C THR A 104 -20.35 2.73 18.58
N ILE A 105 -21.58 3.20 18.61
CA ILE A 105 -21.99 4.37 19.37
C ILE A 105 -22.93 3.96 20.48
N ARG A 106 -22.76 4.54 21.68
CA ARG A 106 -23.63 4.23 22.82
C ARG A 106 -24.95 5.01 22.71
N ARG A 107 -26.02 4.41 23.26
CA ARG A 107 -27.30 5.12 23.43
C ARG A 107 -27.12 6.43 24.19
N GLY A 108 -27.83 7.47 23.79
CA GLY A 108 -27.76 8.80 24.40
C GLY A 108 -26.77 9.76 23.75
N LYS A 109 -26.01 9.31 22.73
CA LYS A 109 -25.22 10.19 21.87
C LYS A 109 -26.10 10.85 20.82
N THR A 110 -25.65 12.02 20.33
CA THR A 110 -26.39 12.79 19.33
C THR A 110 -26.06 12.32 17.91
N VAL A 111 -26.89 12.69 16.94
CA VAL A 111 -26.62 12.48 15.51
C VAL A 111 -25.29 13.17 15.10
N LYS A 112 -24.99 14.31 15.70
CA LYS A 112 -23.73 15.00 15.46
C LYS A 112 -22.53 14.15 15.88
N ASP A 113 -22.56 13.56 17.09
CA ASP A 113 -21.49 12.66 17.56
C ASP A 113 -21.32 11.45 16.62
N ALA A 114 -22.43 10.92 16.09
CA ALA A 114 -22.39 9.82 15.13
C ALA A 114 -21.72 10.24 13.82
N LEU A 115 -22.07 11.39 13.27
CA LEU A 115 -21.49 11.91 12.03
C LEU A 115 -19.99 12.22 12.18
N GLU A 116 -19.59 12.78 13.31
CA GLU A 116 -18.16 13.02 13.62
C GLU A 116 -17.37 11.71 13.66
N MET A 117 -17.91 10.69 14.33
CA MET A 117 -17.30 9.36 14.40
C MET A 117 -17.26 8.70 13.01
N MET A 118 -18.32 8.78 12.22
CA MET A 118 -18.36 8.27 10.86
C MET A 118 -17.31 8.94 9.97
N ALA A 119 -17.12 10.25 10.12
CA ALA A 119 -16.09 10.98 9.37
C ALA A 119 -14.67 10.59 9.80
N GLU A 120 -14.43 10.46 11.11
CA GLU A 120 -13.13 10.05 11.67
C GLU A 120 -12.70 8.66 11.18
N TYR A 121 -13.63 7.71 11.13
CA TYR A 121 -13.35 6.32 10.73
C TYR A 121 -13.68 6.03 9.25
N HIS A 122 -14.07 7.05 8.47
CA HIS A 122 -14.47 6.91 7.05
C HIS A 122 -15.56 5.84 6.83
N LEU A 123 -16.57 5.83 7.69
CA LEU A 123 -17.67 4.89 7.64
C LEU A 123 -18.90 5.50 6.97
N SER A 124 -19.64 4.68 6.21
CA SER A 124 -20.95 5.05 5.66
C SER A 124 -22.11 4.63 6.56
N LEU A 125 -21.88 3.77 7.53
CA LEU A 125 -22.84 3.25 8.48
C LEU A 125 -22.19 3.03 9.85
N ILE A 126 -22.97 3.24 10.93
CA ILE A 126 -22.56 2.93 12.30
C ILE A 126 -23.64 2.10 12.99
N HIS A 127 -23.25 1.13 13.81
CA HIS A 127 -24.15 0.34 14.61
C HIS A 127 -24.37 0.97 16.00
N ILE A 128 -25.60 0.91 16.49
CA ILE A 128 -26.00 1.38 17.81
C ILE A 128 -26.11 0.19 18.76
#